data_3cb32d24815e26fc463a8db6dbf78154
#
_entry.id   3cb32d24815e26fc463a8db6dbf78154
#
_cell.length_a   1.000
_cell.length_b   1.000
_cell.length_c   1.000
_cell.angle_alpha   90.00
_cell.angle_beta   90.00
_cell.angle_gamma   90.00
#
_symmetry.space_group_name_H-M   'P 1'
#
loop_
_entity.id
_entity.type
_entity.pdbx_description
1 polymer ?
#
loop_
_entity_poly.entity_id
_entity_poly.type
_entity_poly.pdbx_seq_one_letter_code
_entity_poly.pdbx_strand_id
1 'polypeptide(L)'
;MRKTDKVLAGVMSSIMTIASLSTGAVFTQADASTKQNYAEALQKSLYFYDANMCGEDVDDNTLTWRKNCHTYDSEIKLDTNSTNLSSSDLSKYKSALDPDGNGTVDLSGGYHDAGDFAKFGLPAAYTCSTIAWGMYEFPDAFKETKTETHAKDILRRFCDYFIKCTFLDESGNAVAFCYQVGDGGLDHSTWRGPETDTASSMPRKAFFITADGNPSSDICYETAAALASCAVIFKDDASYAEKLTKYAEAVYNLGKKCGSSITYDGCSSFYSSDTYKDDKAWSEVWLNLATGESSYLNEAKNCSEYDGWVHCWGKVMGGYYCMMQSVTGDSSWKSKVVENINRLGNESTTPQGYNAIGGGWGSARYNTSYQLYALAYAKETGDTQYVSKAQKQMDYLLGENNLGQSYLIGYGNKYPTHPHHRGSAQNLKDANDTGDQLYTLWGALVGGPGGDDSYQDLTSDYVKNEVALDYNASCVGALAGLYEFVGKEAGNEPIADLSNDEIKLYYGGHETGGQPTETQPTETTTESTTTEPTTTQPTETQPTTTTTTSTTSDTTTSTSNGGNSGSIGDVNGDGRINIADLFALAQHVAAISTLESDSLTNADVNGDNKVNIADLFALAQEIAS
;
A
#
# COMPACT_ATOMS: atom_id res chain seq x y z
N MET A 1 -41.97 28.88 -53.05
CA MET A 1 -40.94 28.44 -53.99
C MET A 1 -39.69 28.10 -53.18
N ARG A 2 -39.47 26.83 -53.02
CA ARG A 2 -38.25 26.05 -52.80
C ARG A 2 -37.08 26.73 -52.14
N LYS A 3 -36.72 26.26 -50.97
CA LYS A 3 -35.34 26.19 -50.51
C LYS A 3 -35.12 25.02 -49.60
N THR A 4 -34.19 24.20 -50.00
CA THR A 4 -33.60 23.11 -49.28
C THR A 4 -32.58 23.64 -48.27
N ASP A 5 -32.77 23.41 -47.01
CA ASP A 5 -31.79 23.70 -46.00
C ASP A 5 -31.06 22.40 -45.61
N LYS A 6 -29.78 22.40 -45.93
CA LYS A 6 -28.83 21.38 -45.42
C LYS A 6 -28.43 21.78 -44.03
N VAL A 7 -28.76 20.94 -43.06
CA VAL A 7 -28.24 21.01 -41.73
C VAL A 7 -26.81 20.50 -41.73
N LEU A 8 -25.89 21.42 -41.48
CA LEU A 8 -24.47 21.09 -41.21
C LEU A 8 -24.36 20.97 -39.71
N ALA A 9 -24.17 19.75 -39.23
CA ALA A 9 -23.81 19.52 -37.85
C ALA A 9 -22.36 19.97 -37.64
N GLY A 10 -22.22 21.13 -36.98
CA GLY A 10 -20.94 21.63 -36.52
C GLY A 10 -20.65 21.02 -35.14
N VAL A 11 -19.63 20.17 -35.07
CA VAL A 11 -18.99 19.77 -33.82
C VAL A 11 -18.34 21.05 -33.25
N MET A 12 -18.97 21.66 -32.25
CA MET A 12 -18.30 22.65 -31.40
C MET A 12 -17.50 21.86 -30.34
N SER A 13 -16.25 21.66 -30.62
CA SER A 13 -15.23 21.42 -29.61
C SER A 13 -15.14 22.69 -28.76
N SER A 14 -15.75 22.69 -27.58
CA SER A 14 -15.57 23.75 -26.60
C SER A 14 -14.18 23.55 -25.97
N ILE A 15 -13.19 24.19 -26.58
CA ILE A 15 -11.91 24.46 -25.93
C ILE A 15 -12.25 25.50 -24.85
N MET A 16 -12.46 25.04 -23.61
CA MET A 16 -12.35 25.91 -22.46
C MET A 16 -10.88 26.27 -22.28
N THR A 17 -10.47 27.35 -22.91
CA THR A 17 -9.28 28.07 -22.51
C THR A 17 -9.59 28.67 -21.15
N ILE A 18 -9.17 28.02 -20.08
CA ILE A 18 -9.10 28.64 -18.75
C ILE A 18 -8.04 29.74 -18.89
N ALA A 19 -8.49 30.95 -19.16
CA ALA A 19 -7.68 32.12 -18.93
C ALA A 19 -7.42 32.17 -17.42
N SER A 20 -6.27 31.75 -16.98
CA SER A 20 -5.76 32.04 -15.66
C SER A 20 -5.67 33.54 -15.51
N LEU A 21 -6.73 34.13 -14.98
CA LEU A 21 -6.67 35.42 -14.34
C LEU A 21 -5.79 35.22 -13.12
N SER A 22 -4.51 35.53 -13.27
CA SER A 22 -3.62 35.77 -12.15
C SER A 22 -4.10 37.03 -11.43
N THR A 23 -5.16 36.92 -10.64
CA THR A 23 -5.33 37.80 -9.51
C THR A 23 -4.20 37.42 -8.57
N GLY A 24 -3.19 38.28 -8.48
CA GLY A 24 -2.15 38.13 -7.46
C GLY A 24 -2.82 38.12 -6.09
N ALA A 25 -3.19 36.93 -5.62
CA ALA A 25 -3.45 36.72 -4.22
C ALA A 25 -2.12 36.99 -3.53
N VAL A 26 -2.09 38.06 -2.76
CA VAL A 26 -0.99 38.30 -1.81
C VAL A 26 -1.13 37.17 -0.80
N PHE A 27 -0.40 36.08 -1.03
CA PHE A 27 -0.25 35.03 -0.05
C PHE A 27 0.37 35.69 1.18
N THR A 28 -0.33 35.69 2.30
CA THR A 28 0.31 35.94 3.57
C THR A 28 1.31 34.80 3.76
N GLN A 29 2.58 35.13 3.57
CA GLN A 29 3.72 34.24 3.63
C GLN A 29 3.62 33.38 4.87
N ALA A 30 3.35 32.10 4.73
CA ALA A 30 3.74 31.11 5.72
C ALA A 30 5.26 31.27 5.89
N ASP A 31 5.79 31.22 7.11
CA ASP A 31 7.22 31.34 7.33
C ASP A 31 7.95 30.35 6.42
N ALA A 32 8.51 30.84 5.32
CA ALA A 32 9.16 30.04 4.26
C ALA A 32 10.55 29.50 4.70
N SER A 33 10.79 29.32 6.00
CA SER A 33 12.01 28.72 6.51
C SER A 33 11.75 27.29 6.97
N THR A 34 11.89 26.34 6.05
CA THR A 34 12.02 24.93 6.45
C THR A 34 13.49 24.53 6.47
N LYS A 35 13.88 23.67 7.42
CA LYS A 35 15.16 22.98 7.40
C LYS A 35 15.10 21.70 6.57
N GLN A 36 13.89 21.27 6.22
CA GLN A 36 13.66 20.04 5.49
C GLN A 36 13.71 20.27 3.98
N ASN A 37 14.22 19.29 3.25
CA ASN A 37 14.21 19.26 1.79
C ASN A 37 13.06 18.35 1.32
N TYR A 38 11.89 18.94 1.07
CA TYR A 38 10.71 18.18 0.63
C TYR A 38 10.89 17.58 -0.77
N ALA A 39 11.71 18.17 -1.64
CA ALA A 39 12.04 17.60 -2.95
C ALA A 39 12.81 16.28 -2.81
N GLU A 40 13.80 16.24 -1.94
CA GLU A 40 14.55 15.01 -1.60
C GLU A 40 13.64 13.97 -0.94
N ALA A 41 12.81 14.39 0.02
CA ALA A 41 11.91 13.48 0.71
C ALA A 41 10.87 12.88 -0.24
N LEU A 42 10.32 13.68 -1.17
CA LEU A 42 9.42 13.20 -2.22
C LEU A 42 10.09 12.17 -3.13
N GLN A 43 11.30 12.48 -3.60
CA GLN A 43 12.09 11.56 -4.41
C GLN A 43 12.34 10.23 -3.68
N LYS A 44 12.75 10.29 -2.42
CA LYS A 44 13.02 9.08 -1.62
C LYS A 44 11.76 8.27 -1.34
N SER A 45 10.63 8.92 -1.06
CA SER A 45 9.38 8.22 -0.73
C SER A 45 8.87 7.27 -1.83
N LEU A 46 9.33 7.42 -3.06
CA LEU A 46 8.95 6.57 -4.19
C LEU A 46 9.72 5.23 -4.21
N TYR A 47 10.93 5.15 -3.65
CA TYR A 47 11.75 3.93 -3.70
C TYR A 47 11.17 2.76 -2.89
N PHE A 48 10.28 3.04 -1.93
CA PHE A 48 9.59 1.97 -1.22
C PHE A 48 8.75 1.09 -2.16
N TYR A 49 8.15 1.69 -3.18
CA TYR A 49 7.40 0.92 -4.19
C TYR A 49 8.32 0.02 -4.99
N ASP A 50 9.52 0.48 -5.33
CA ASP A 50 10.52 -0.36 -6.00
C ASP A 50 10.92 -1.56 -5.13
N ALA A 51 11.02 -1.38 -3.80
CA ALA A 51 11.30 -2.46 -2.86
C ALA A 51 10.21 -3.53 -2.83
N ASN A 52 8.96 -3.15 -3.12
CA ASN A 52 7.80 -4.05 -3.06
C ASN A 52 7.36 -4.60 -4.42
N MET A 53 8.08 -4.32 -5.50
CA MET A 53 7.80 -4.92 -6.82
C MET A 53 7.81 -6.45 -6.76
N CYS A 54 6.88 -7.06 -7.50
CA CYS A 54 6.73 -8.51 -7.66
C CYS A 54 6.72 -8.89 -9.15
N GLY A 55 7.25 -10.05 -9.51
CA GLY A 55 7.22 -10.57 -10.89
C GLY A 55 8.58 -10.80 -11.50
N GLU A 56 8.62 -10.80 -12.84
CA GLU A 56 9.81 -11.13 -13.63
C GLU A 56 10.72 -9.93 -13.94
N ASP A 57 10.19 -8.72 -13.92
CA ASP A 57 10.88 -7.49 -14.31
C ASP A 57 11.43 -6.70 -13.10
N VAL A 58 11.61 -7.38 -11.97
CA VAL A 58 12.16 -6.78 -10.75
C VAL A 58 13.67 -6.61 -10.84
N ASP A 59 14.37 -7.42 -11.63
CA ASP A 59 15.84 -7.33 -11.83
C ASP A 59 16.29 -5.99 -12.44
N ASP A 60 15.42 -5.30 -13.18
CA ASP A 60 15.68 -3.98 -13.76
C ASP A 60 15.34 -2.82 -12.83
N ASN A 61 14.91 -3.14 -11.63
CA ASN A 61 14.50 -2.23 -10.57
C ASN A 61 15.61 -1.23 -10.16
N THR A 62 15.19 -0.09 -9.66
CA THR A 62 16.06 0.97 -9.11
C THR A 62 16.90 0.48 -7.93
N LEU A 63 16.33 -0.41 -7.08
CA LEU A 63 17.03 -1.03 -5.96
C LEU A 63 17.76 -2.29 -6.42
N THR A 64 19.09 -2.21 -6.50
CA THR A 64 19.94 -3.26 -7.08
C THR A 64 19.90 -4.61 -6.34
N TRP A 65 19.45 -4.59 -5.08
CA TRP A 65 19.34 -5.78 -4.24
C TRP A 65 18.08 -6.59 -4.50
N ARG A 66 17.06 -6.00 -5.14
CA ARG A 66 15.84 -6.71 -5.52
C ARG A 66 16.09 -7.58 -6.76
N LYS A 67 15.43 -8.75 -6.77
CA LYS A 67 15.48 -9.71 -7.86
C LYS A 67 14.08 -10.23 -8.17
N ASN A 68 13.94 -10.89 -9.31
CA ASN A 68 12.70 -11.54 -9.71
C ASN A 68 12.19 -12.48 -8.62
N CYS A 69 10.90 -12.41 -8.34
CA CYS A 69 10.26 -13.18 -7.28
C CYS A 69 8.82 -13.52 -7.67
N HIS A 70 8.29 -14.63 -7.14
CA HIS A 70 6.92 -15.10 -7.40
C HIS A 70 6.56 -15.15 -8.89
N THR A 71 7.54 -15.44 -9.76
CA THR A 71 7.32 -15.54 -11.20
C THR A 71 6.31 -16.63 -11.56
N TYR A 72 6.17 -17.63 -10.69
CA TYR A 72 5.17 -18.69 -10.82
C TYR A 72 3.71 -18.23 -10.54
N ASP A 73 3.49 -16.98 -10.15
CA ASP A 73 2.15 -16.36 -10.16
C ASP A 73 1.59 -16.27 -11.61
N SER A 74 2.43 -16.45 -12.63
CA SER A 74 2.02 -16.55 -14.04
C SER A 74 1.27 -17.85 -14.39
N GLU A 75 1.31 -18.87 -13.52
CA GLU A 75 0.76 -20.20 -13.78
C GLU A 75 -0.11 -20.71 -12.61
N ILE A 76 -0.91 -19.83 -11.99
CA ILE A 76 -1.82 -20.24 -10.92
C ILE A 76 -2.93 -21.11 -11.51
N LYS A 77 -3.09 -22.32 -10.95
CA LYS A 77 -4.08 -23.28 -11.41
C LYS A 77 -5.51 -22.79 -11.16
N LEU A 78 -6.36 -22.96 -12.14
CA LEU A 78 -7.79 -22.70 -12.07
C LEU A 78 -8.54 -23.90 -11.49
N ASP A 79 -8.30 -24.20 -10.21
CA ASP A 79 -9.00 -25.25 -9.46
C ASP A 79 -9.45 -24.74 -8.07
N THR A 80 -10.26 -25.52 -7.38
CA THR A 80 -10.83 -25.16 -6.07
C THR A 80 -9.80 -25.16 -4.92
N ASN A 81 -8.61 -25.67 -5.13
CA ASN A 81 -7.53 -25.66 -4.12
C ASN A 81 -6.69 -24.39 -4.25
N SER A 82 -6.44 -23.98 -5.49
CA SER A 82 -5.59 -22.82 -5.82
C SER A 82 -6.37 -21.52 -5.92
N THR A 83 -7.70 -21.58 -5.89
CA THR A 83 -8.58 -20.40 -5.92
C THR A 83 -9.69 -20.51 -4.86
N ASN A 84 -10.39 -19.40 -4.61
CA ASN A 84 -11.64 -19.39 -3.83
C ASN A 84 -12.89 -19.65 -4.70
N LEU A 85 -12.72 -19.94 -6.00
CA LEU A 85 -13.83 -20.19 -6.92
C LEU A 85 -14.40 -21.59 -6.71
N SER A 86 -15.72 -21.70 -6.72
CA SER A 86 -16.40 -22.99 -6.75
C SER A 86 -16.23 -23.68 -8.11
N SER A 87 -16.44 -25.01 -8.17
CA SER A 87 -16.45 -25.75 -9.44
C SER A 87 -17.50 -25.20 -10.43
N SER A 88 -18.59 -24.64 -9.92
CA SER A 88 -19.61 -23.97 -10.73
C SER A 88 -19.09 -22.69 -11.34
N ASP A 89 -18.39 -21.85 -10.55
CA ASP A 89 -17.82 -20.58 -11.03
C ASP A 89 -16.70 -20.81 -12.03
N LEU A 90 -15.82 -21.76 -11.76
CA LEU A 90 -14.75 -22.18 -12.69
C LEU A 90 -15.34 -22.62 -14.05
N SER A 91 -16.44 -23.37 -14.01
CA SER A 91 -17.14 -23.80 -15.24
C SER A 91 -17.84 -22.63 -15.94
N LYS A 92 -18.52 -21.77 -15.17
CA LYS A 92 -19.29 -20.63 -15.67
C LYS A 92 -18.43 -19.57 -16.35
N TYR A 93 -17.30 -19.24 -15.75
CA TYR A 93 -16.41 -18.17 -16.22
C TYR A 93 -15.19 -18.67 -16.99
N LYS A 94 -15.17 -19.97 -17.36
CA LYS A 94 -14.04 -20.61 -18.01
C LYS A 94 -13.50 -19.82 -19.22
N SER A 95 -14.36 -19.36 -20.10
CA SER A 95 -13.94 -18.64 -21.32
C SER A 95 -13.24 -17.31 -21.04
N ALA A 96 -13.55 -16.68 -19.91
CA ALA A 96 -12.90 -15.43 -19.49
C ALA A 96 -11.62 -15.69 -18.68
N LEU A 97 -11.63 -16.71 -17.82
CA LEU A 97 -10.50 -17.04 -16.93
C LEU A 97 -9.40 -17.84 -17.64
N ASP A 98 -9.76 -18.67 -18.62
CA ASP A 98 -8.89 -19.65 -19.30
C ASP A 98 -9.14 -19.61 -20.83
N PRO A 99 -8.87 -18.47 -21.49
CA PRO A 99 -9.19 -18.29 -22.90
C PRO A 99 -8.33 -19.16 -23.83
N ASP A 100 -7.13 -19.56 -23.40
CA ASP A 100 -6.21 -20.42 -24.15
C ASP A 100 -6.35 -21.91 -23.80
N GLY A 101 -7.12 -22.25 -22.74
CA GLY A 101 -7.46 -23.62 -22.36
C GLY A 101 -6.33 -24.36 -21.65
N ASN A 102 -5.32 -23.67 -21.13
CA ASN A 102 -4.17 -24.29 -20.45
C ASN A 102 -4.46 -24.67 -18.99
N GLY A 103 -5.57 -24.21 -18.40
CA GLY A 103 -6.01 -24.50 -17.04
C GLY A 103 -5.31 -23.65 -15.97
N THR A 104 -4.64 -22.57 -16.36
CA THR A 104 -3.97 -21.65 -15.46
C THR A 104 -4.36 -20.21 -15.74
N VAL A 105 -4.02 -19.31 -14.83
CA VAL A 105 -4.19 -17.86 -14.97
C VAL A 105 -2.90 -17.15 -14.61
N ASP A 106 -2.52 -16.14 -15.43
CA ASP A 106 -1.39 -15.26 -15.17
C ASP A 106 -1.81 -14.10 -14.26
N LEU A 107 -1.32 -14.11 -13.03
CA LEU A 107 -1.48 -13.06 -12.01
C LEU A 107 -0.11 -12.53 -11.54
N SER A 108 0.92 -12.67 -12.37
CA SER A 108 2.26 -12.14 -12.09
C SER A 108 2.32 -10.62 -12.16
N GLY A 109 3.30 -10.02 -11.52
CA GLY A 109 3.48 -8.56 -11.48
C GLY A 109 2.81 -7.92 -10.25
N GLY A 110 2.63 -6.60 -10.31
CA GLY A 110 2.10 -5.80 -9.20
C GLY A 110 3.11 -5.59 -8.08
N TYR A 111 2.60 -5.44 -6.87
CA TYR A 111 3.38 -5.15 -5.67
C TYR A 111 3.00 -6.07 -4.52
N HIS A 112 3.97 -6.45 -3.69
CA HIS A 112 3.71 -6.94 -2.34
C HIS A 112 3.14 -5.80 -1.50
N ASP A 113 2.36 -6.13 -0.49
CA ASP A 113 1.61 -5.13 0.28
C ASP A 113 2.50 -4.36 1.26
N ALA A 114 3.19 -5.06 2.15
CA ALA A 114 3.91 -4.51 3.29
C ALA A 114 5.30 -5.16 3.44
N GLY A 115 5.64 -5.58 4.65
CA GLY A 115 6.80 -6.44 4.89
C GLY A 115 6.55 -7.91 4.56
N ASP A 116 5.33 -8.26 4.23
CA ASP A 116 4.86 -9.53 3.71
C ASP A 116 4.95 -9.59 2.17
N PHE A 117 4.53 -10.72 1.58
CA PHE A 117 4.59 -10.90 0.13
C PHE A 117 3.23 -11.24 -0.49
N ALA A 118 2.14 -11.15 0.29
CA ALA A 118 0.81 -11.18 -0.27
C ALA A 118 0.53 -9.92 -1.11
N LYS A 119 -0.35 -10.05 -2.09
CA LYS A 119 -0.84 -8.92 -2.91
C LYS A 119 -2.31 -8.70 -2.56
N PHE A 120 -2.61 -7.65 -1.79
CA PHE A 120 -3.96 -7.29 -1.36
C PHE A 120 -4.53 -6.16 -2.22
N GLY A 121 -5.67 -6.41 -2.86
CA GLY A 121 -6.27 -5.47 -3.82
C GLY A 121 -6.78 -4.17 -3.20
N LEU A 122 -7.39 -4.22 -2.02
CA LEU A 122 -7.96 -3.03 -1.39
C LEU A 122 -6.90 -1.97 -1.06
N PRO A 123 -5.84 -2.26 -0.26
CA PRO A 123 -4.80 -1.28 0.02
C PRO A 123 -3.97 -0.90 -1.22
N ALA A 124 -3.80 -1.82 -2.18
CA ALA A 124 -3.12 -1.51 -3.44
C ALA A 124 -3.93 -0.51 -4.30
N ALA A 125 -5.25 -0.67 -4.39
CA ALA A 125 -6.12 0.24 -5.13
C ALA A 125 -6.17 1.63 -4.46
N TYR A 126 -6.32 1.67 -3.14
CA TYR A 126 -6.21 2.91 -2.36
C TYR A 126 -4.87 3.61 -2.60
N THR A 127 -3.77 2.87 -2.55
CA THR A 127 -2.42 3.41 -2.79
C THR A 127 -2.34 4.07 -4.16
N CYS A 128 -2.76 3.35 -5.19
CA CYS A 128 -2.74 3.83 -6.57
C CYS A 128 -3.60 5.09 -6.75
N SER A 129 -4.85 5.09 -6.28
CA SER A 129 -5.77 6.22 -6.39
C SER A 129 -5.28 7.44 -5.60
N THR A 130 -4.65 7.23 -4.43
CA THR A 130 -4.12 8.29 -3.58
C THR A 130 -2.86 8.95 -4.16
N ILE A 131 -1.92 8.18 -4.72
CA ILE A 131 -0.76 8.74 -5.45
C ILE A 131 -1.26 9.52 -6.66
N ALA A 132 -2.20 8.96 -7.43
CA ALA A 132 -2.79 9.64 -8.57
C ALA A 132 -3.48 10.95 -8.16
N TRP A 133 -4.18 10.98 -7.02
CA TRP A 133 -4.76 12.20 -6.45
C TRP A 133 -3.67 13.22 -6.11
N GLY A 134 -2.58 12.83 -5.45
CA GLY A 134 -1.44 13.72 -5.19
C GLY A 134 -0.85 14.31 -6.46
N MET A 135 -0.70 13.51 -7.53
CA MET A 135 -0.23 13.97 -8.84
C MET A 135 -1.24 14.87 -9.56
N TYR A 136 -2.53 14.65 -9.36
CA TYR A 136 -3.59 15.51 -9.88
C TYR A 136 -3.58 16.91 -9.24
N GLU A 137 -3.43 16.96 -7.91
CA GLU A 137 -3.43 18.21 -7.15
C GLU A 137 -2.12 19.01 -7.34
N PHE A 138 -0.98 18.36 -7.36
CA PHE A 138 0.35 18.97 -7.35
C PHE A 138 1.24 18.58 -8.55
N PRO A 139 0.74 18.65 -9.80
CA PRO A 139 1.48 18.16 -10.97
C PRO A 139 2.81 18.87 -11.19
N ASP A 140 2.90 20.17 -10.87
CA ASP A 140 4.13 20.94 -11.05
C ASP A 140 5.21 20.54 -10.02
N ALA A 141 4.82 20.13 -8.81
CA ALA A 141 5.77 19.61 -7.83
C ALA A 141 6.50 18.38 -8.36
N PHE A 142 5.78 17.41 -8.93
CA PHE A 142 6.40 16.20 -9.50
C PHE A 142 7.33 16.50 -10.67
N LYS A 143 6.97 17.47 -11.53
CA LYS A 143 7.82 17.90 -12.66
C LYS A 143 9.07 18.62 -12.19
N GLU A 144 8.93 19.59 -11.31
CA GLU A 144 10.04 20.41 -10.83
C GLU A 144 11.03 19.60 -9.99
N THR A 145 10.53 18.66 -9.17
CA THR A 145 11.36 17.72 -8.41
C THR A 145 11.85 16.54 -9.25
N LYS A 146 11.49 16.49 -10.53
CA LYS A 146 11.83 15.42 -11.49
C LYS A 146 11.40 14.01 -11.04
N THR A 147 10.35 13.90 -10.28
CA THR A 147 9.79 12.62 -9.79
C THR A 147 8.61 12.12 -10.60
N GLU A 148 8.15 12.90 -11.60
CA GLU A 148 6.96 12.58 -12.40
C GLU A 148 7.06 11.23 -13.10
N THR A 149 8.20 10.93 -13.73
CA THR A 149 8.41 9.67 -14.45
C THR A 149 8.33 8.49 -13.50
N HIS A 150 9.07 8.54 -12.38
CA HIS A 150 9.07 7.46 -11.39
C HIS A 150 7.67 7.21 -10.80
N ALA A 151 6.97 8.28 -10.42
CA ALA A 151 5.59 8.16 -9.93
C ALA A 151 4.64 7.57 -11.00
N LYS A 152 4.79 7.96 -12.27
CA LYS A 152 4.01 7.40 -13.38
C LYS A 152 4.34 5.92 -13.63
N ASP A 153 5.59 5.50 -13.51
CA ASP A 153 5.97 4.10 -13.67
C ASP A 153 5.36 3.23 -12.55
N ILE A 154 5.36 3.75 -11.31
CA ILE A 154 4.67 3.12 -10.18
C ILE A 154 3.17 2.95 -10.48
N LEU A 155 2.49 4.02 -10.91
CA LEU A 155 1.07 3.97 -11.24
C LEU A 155 0.78 3.03 -12.40
N ARG A 156 1.63 3.01 -13.44
CA ARG A 156 1.48 2.11 -14.59
C ARG A 156 1.55 0.65 -14.15
N ARG A 157 2.49 0.30 -13.27
CA ARG A 157 2.63 -1.07 -12.75
C ARG A 157 1.39 -1.49 -11.95
N PHE A 158 0.83 -0.64 -11.11
CA PHE A 158 -0.45 -0.91 -10.44
C PHE A 158 -1.57 -1.17 -11.46
N CYS A 159 -1.72 -0.25 -12.41
CA CYS A 159 -2.80 -0.33 -13.41
C CYS A 159 -2.69 -1.55 -14.31
N ASP A 160 -1.50 -1.87 -14.81
CA ASP A 160 -1.29 -3.05 -15.66
C ASP A 160 -1.58 -4.34 -14.89
N TYR A 161 -1.26 -4.38 -13.59
CA TYR A 161 -1.64 -5.50 -12.73
C TYR A 161 -3.16 -5.58 -12.51
N PHE A 162 -3.85 -4.47 -12.22
CA PHE A 162 -5.31 -4.47 -12.08
C PHE A 162 -6.03 -4.86 -13.38
N ILE A 163 -5.51 -4.43 -14.53
CA ILE A 163 -6.01 -4.87 -15.83
C ILE A 163 -5.85 -6.38 -15.99
N LYS A 164 -4.68 -6.93 -15.68
CA LYS A 164 -4.41 -8.38 -15.70
C LYS A 164 -5.34 -9.15 -14.77
N CYS A 165 -5.66 -8.61 -13.61
CA CYS A 165 -6.58 -9.20 -12.63
C CYS A 165 -8.06 -9.09 -13.02
N THR A 166 -8.41 -8.35 -14.08
CA THR A 166 -9.80 -8.12 -14.51
C THR A 166 -10.16 -9.00 -15.70
N PHE A 167 -11.10 -9.92 -15.53
CA PHE A 167 -11.53 -10.88 -16.53
C PHE A 167 -12.82 -10.43 -17.20
N LEU A 168 -12.74 -10.19 -18.51
CA LEU A 168 -13.85 -9.67 -19.32
C LEU A 168 -14.54 -10.79 -20.11
N ASP A 169 -15.87 -10.70 -20.25
CA ASP A 169 -16.63 -11.50 -21.22
C ASP A 169 -16.43 -10.95 -22.66
N GLU A 170 -16.99 -11.65 -23.64
CA GLU A 170 -16.93 -11.25 -25.06
C GLU A 170 -17.56 -9.87 -25.33
N SER A 171 -18.42 -9.40 -24.44
CA SER A 171 -19.07 -8.08 -24.52
C SER A 171 -18.24 -6.98 -23.83
N GLY A 172 -17.13 -7.33 -23.19
CA GLY A 172 -16.26 -6.42 -22.46
C GLY A 172 -16.72 -6.11 -21.04
N ASN A 173 -17.67 -6.87 -20.48
CA ASN A 173 -18.04 -6.72 -19.08
C ASN A 173 -17.12 -7.54 -18.18
N ALA A 174 -16.71 -6.97 -17.05
CA ALA A 174 -16.02 -7.74 -16.02
C ALA A 174 -16.97 -8.79 -15.42
N VAL A 175 -16.51 -10.04 -15.41
CA VAL A 175 -17.22 -11.19 -14.83
C VAL A 175 -16.52 -11.74 -13.60
N ALA A 176 -15.20 -11.50 -13.48
CA ALA A 176 -14.41 -11.81 -12.31
C ALA A 176 -13.29 -10.77 -12.14
N PHE A 177 -12.86 -10.57 -10.92
CA PHE A 177 -11.70 -9.75 -10.57
C PHE A 177 -10.88 -10.47 -9.50
N CYS A 178 -9.58 -10.71 -9.75
CA CYS A 178 -8.68 -11.27 -8.74
C CYS A 178 -8.21 -10.16 -7.81
N TYR A 179 -8.64 -10.19 -6.55
CA TYR A 179 -8.33 -9.14 -5.58
C TYR A 179 -7.19 -9.49 -4.62
N GLN A 180 -6.75 -10.76 -4.59
CA GLN A 180 -5.64 -11.17 -3.73
C GLN A 180 -4.89 -12.34 -4.34
N VAL A 181 -3.57 -12.31 -4.24
CA VAL A 181 -2.68 -13.43 -4.54
C VAL A 181 -1.75 -13.68 -3.37
N GLY A 182 -1.74 -14.92 -2.88
CA GLY A 182 -1.11 -15.34 -1.64
C GLY A 182 -2.11 -15.42 -0.49
N ASP A 183 -2.09 -16.50 0.26
CA ASP A 183 -2.82 -16.64 1.51
C ASP A 183 -2.05 -15.92 2.61
N GLY A 184 -2.68 -14.94 3.26
CA GLY A 184 -2.01 -14.09 4.24
C GLY A 184 -1.46 -14.88 5.44
N GLY A 185 -2.22 -15.86 5.97
CA GLY A 185 -1.76 -16.68 7.09
C GLY A 185 -0.57 -17.56 6.72
N LEU A 186 -0.59 -18.18 5.53
CA LEU A 186 0.53 -18.96 5.02
C LEU A 186 1.75 -18.08 4.76
N ASP A 187 1.56 -16.93 4.13
CA ASP A 187 2.63 -15.99 3.82
C ASP A 187 3.37 -15.52 5.08
N HIS A 188 2.64 -15.23 6.17
CA HIS A 188 3.21 -14.82 7.46
C HIS A 188 3.84 -15.97 8.26
N SER A 189 3.72 -17.21 7.82
CA SER A 189 4.25 -18.37 8.54
C SER A 189 5.78 -18.50 8.51
N THR A 190 6.46 -17.75 7.65
CA THR A 190 7.93 -17.85 7.46
C THR A 190 8.57 -16.48 7.31
N TRP A 191 9.82 -16.37 7.81
CA TRP A 191 10.65 -15.18 7.66
C TRP A 191 11.76 -15.43 6.65
N ARG A 192 11.70 -14.83 5.46
CA ARG A 192 12.69 -14.98 4.38
C ARG A 192 12.46 -13.94 3.29
N GLY A 193 13.40 -13.79 2.35
CA GLY A 193 13.24 -12.93 1.18
C GLY A 193 12.33 -13.55 0.11
N PRO A 194 11.61 -12.74 -0.67
CA PRO A 194 10.64 -13.23 -1.66
C PRO A 194 11.31 -13.96 -2.83
N GLU A 195 12.58 -13.66 -3.10
CA GLU A 195 13.38 -14.28 -4.15
C GLU A 195 13.70 -15.77 -3.89
N THR A 196 13.51 -16.23 -2.64
CA THR A 196 13.72 -17.64 -2.26
C THR A 196 12.46 -18.49 -2.30
N ASP A 197 11.31 -17.87 -2.53
CA ASP A 197 10.03 -18.57 -2.60
C ASP A 197 9.87 -19.33 -3.91
N THR A 198 9.22 -20.48 -3.81
CA THR A 198 8.88 -21.34 -4.95
C THR A 198 7.43 -21.82 -4.81
N ALA A 199 6.83 -22.27 -5.90
CA ALA A 199 5.45 -22.79 -5.88
C ALA A 199 5.25 -23.95 -4.88
N SER A 200 6.31 -24.69 -4.52
CA SER A 200 6.25 -25.77 -3.54
C SER A 200 6.48 -25.31 -2.10
N SER A 201 7.31 -24.30 -1.86
CA SER A 201 7.60 -23.79 -0.52
C SER A 201 6.59 -22.76 -0.05
N MET A 202 6.02 -21.98 -0.98
CA MET A 202 5.05 -20.94 -0.74
C MET A 202 3.99 -20.95 -1.87
N PRO A 203 3.04 -21.88 -1.84
CA PRO A 203 1.97 -21.90 -2.84
C PRO A 203 1.13 -20.62 -2.75
N ARG A 204 0.78 -20.08 -3.92
CA ARG A 204 0.08 -18.79 -4.05
C ARG A 204 -1.38 -19.04 -4.43
N LYS A 205 -2.29 -18.97 -3.44
CA LYS A 205 -3.72 -19.04 -3.68
C LYS A 205 -4.23 -17.71 -4.22
N ALA A 206 -5.08 -17.75 -5.23
CA ALA A 206 -5.73 -16.56 -5.80
C ALA A 206 -7.19 -16.45 -5.33
N PHE A 207 -7.60 -15.22 -5.00
CA PHE A 207 -8.95 -14.94 -4.50
C PHE A 207 -9.66 -13.99 -5.45
N PHE A 208 -10.82 -14.43 -5.93
CA PHE A 208 -11.59 -13.75 -6.95
C PHE A 208 -12.91 -13.22 -6.40
N ILE A 209 -13.29 -12.05 -6.87
CA ILE A 209 -14.64 -11.50 -6.78
C ILE A 209 -15.41 -11.95 -8.01
N THR A 210 -16.61 -12.46 -7.80
CA THR A 210 -17.64 -12.70 -8.82
C THR A 210 -18.99 -12.23 -8.28
N ALA A 211 -19.86 -11.71 -9.12
CA ALA A 211 -21.15 -11.18 -8.65
C ALA A 211 -22.06 -12.21 -7.96
N ASP A 212 -21.96 -13.48 -8.35
CA ASP A 212 -22.86 -14.53 -7.86
C ASP A 212 -22.23 -15.44 -6.80
N GLY A 213 -20.89 -15.61 -6.81
CA GLY A 213 -20.18 -16.55 -5.92
C GLY A 213 -19.52 -15.85 -4.73
N ASN A 214 -18.64 -14.89 -5.02
CA ASN A 214 -17.85 -14.18 -4.01
C ASN A 214 -17.96 -12.67 -4.24
N PRO A 215 -19.12 -12.05 -3.94
CA PRO A 215 -19.32 -10.64 -4.21
C PRO A 215 -18.56 -9.75 -3.20
N SER A 216 -17.88 -8.70 -3.71
CA SER A 216 -17.33 -7.60 -2.91
C SER A 216 -17.35 -6.31 -3.72
N SER A 217 -18.11 -5.33 -3.26
CA SER A 217 -18.36 -4.09 -4.00
C SER A 217 -17.29 -3.05 -3.74
N ASP A 218 -16.82 -2.93 -2.51
CA ASP A 218 -15.81 -1.97 -2.06
C ASP A 218 -14.50 -2.10 -2.83
N ILE A 219 -13.91 -3.29 -2.89
CA ILE A 219 -12.67 -3.55 -3.64
C ILE A 219 -12.85 -3.23 -5.14
N CYS A 220 -14.02 -3.57 -5.71
CA CYS A 220 -14.30 -3.25 -7.11
C CYS A 220 -14.35 -1.73 -7.33
N TYR A 221 -15.00 -0.98 -6.44
CA TYR A 221 -15.11 0.46 -6.58
C TYR A 221 -13.77 1.15 -6.34
N GLU A 222 -12.99 0.73 -5.33
CA GLU A 222 -11.67 1.30 -5.09
C GLU A 222 -10.71 1.01 -6.27
N THR A 223 -10.76 -0.20 -6.85
CA THR A 223 -10.00 -0.52 -8.08
C THR A 223 -10.46 0.32 -9.28
N ALA A 224 -11.76 0.58 -9.39
CA ALA A 224 -12.28 1.47 -10.43
C ALA A 224 -11.79 2.92 -10.23
N ALA A 225 -11.71 3.40 -8.98
CA ALA A 225 -11.14 4.70 -8.66
C ALA A 225 -9.66 4.78 -9.04
N ALA A 226 -8.88 3.74 -8.74
CA ALA A 226 -7.47 3.64 -9.11
C ALA A 226 -7.26 3.73 -10.63
N LEU A 227 -7.98 2.93 -11.40
CA LEU A 227 -7.88 2.93 -12.85
C LEU A 227 -8.38 4.25 -13.47
N ALA A 228 -9.48 4.81 -12.97
CA ALA A 228 -10.05 6.05 -13.50
C ALA A 228 -9.17 7.27 -13.15
N SER A 229 -8.62 7.37 -11.94
CA SER A 229 -7.69 8.43 -11.57
C SER A 229 -6.42 8.39 -12.41
N CYS A 230 -5.89 7.19 -12.65
CA CYS A 230 -4.75 7.01 -13.54
C CYS A 230 -5.09 7.35 -15.01
N ALA A 231 -6.30 7.10 -15.49
CA ALA A 231 -6.72 7.55 -16.83
C ALA A 231 -6.61 9.08 -16.96
N VAL A 232 -6.92 9.81 -15.89
CA VAL A 232 -6.76 11.28 -15.84
C VAL A 232 -5.27 11.68 -15.85
N ILE A 233 -4.42 10.96 -15.10
CA ILE A 233 -2.97 11.24 -15.05
C ILE A 233 -2.29 10.94 -16.37
N PHE A 234 -2.67 9.84 -17.03
CA PHE A 234 -2.10 9.40 -18.31
C PHE A 234 -2.80 9.98 -19.54
N LYS A 235 -3.58 11.06 -19.40
CA LYS A 235 -4.36 11.68 -20.51
C LYS A 235 -3.54 12.01 -21.76
N ASP A 236 -2.23 12.23 -21.62
CA ASP A 236 -1.34 12.52 -22.75
C ASP A 236 -0.97 11.24 -23.54
N ASP A 237 -1.13 10.06 -22.96
CA ASP A 237 -1.12 8.75 -23.61
C ASP A 237 -2.58 8.29 -23.84
N ALA A 238 -3.21 8.85 -24.89
CA ALA A 238 -4.64 8.66 -25.13
C ALA A 238 -5.05 7.18 -25.24
N SER A 239 -4.20 6.33 -25.82
CA SER A 239 -4.47 4.90 -25.97
C SER A 239 -4.50 4.19 -24.62
N TYR A 240 -3.56 4.52 -23.74
CA TYR A 240 -3.50 3.95 -22.42
C TYR A 240 -4.63 4.48 -21.53
N ALA A 241 -4.91 5.79 -21.57
CA ALA A 241 -6.02 6.39 -20.85
C ALA A 241 -7.38 5.79 -21.24
N GLU A 242 -7.63 5.55 -22.55
CA GLU A 242 -8.83 4.85 -23.03
C GLU A 242 -8.91 3.41 -22.49
N LYS A 243 -7.79 2.68 -22.52
CA LYS A 243 -7.71 1.33 -21.95
C LYS A 243 -8.05 1.35 -20.44
N LEU A 244 -7.44 2.26 -19.68
CA LEU A 244 -7.71 2.39 -18.25
C LEU A 244 -9.18 2.72 -17.97
N THR A 245 -9.75 3.67 -18.69
CA THR A 245 -11.17 4.05 -18.57
C THR A 245 -12.09 2.85 -18.81
N LYS A 246 -11.84 2.09 -19.88
CA LYS A 246 -12.63 0.87 -20.19
C LYS A 246 -12.61 -0.13 -19.04
N TYR A 247 -11.44 -0.40 -18.46
CA TYR A 247 -11.33 -1.36 -17.36
C TYR A 247 -11.90 -0.80 -16.05
N ALA A 248 -11.76 0.51 -15.80
CA ALA A 248 -12.40 1.19 -14.66
C ALA A 248 -13.92 1.03 -14.70
N GLU A 249 -14.55 1.30 -15.84
CA GLU A 249 -15.99 1.11 -16.02
C GLU A 249 -16.42 -0.36 -15.90
N ALA A 250 -15.61 -1.29 -16.41
CA ALA A 250 -15.91 -2.72 -16.31
C ALA A 250 -15.91 -3.20 -14.87
N VAL A 251 -14.88 -2.82 -14.08
CA VAL A 251 -14.77 -3.19 -12.65
C VAL A 251 -15.83 -2.45 -11.81
N TYR A 252 -16.10 -1.16 -12.07
CA TYR A 252 -17.20 -0.43 -11.44
C TYR A 252 -18.55 -1.13 -11.65
N ASN A 253 -18.82 -1.59 -12.87
CA ASN A 253 -20.05 -2.32 -13.18
C ASN A 253 -20.09 -3.70 -12.54
N LEU A 254 -18.96 -4.37 -12.32
CA LEU A 254 -18.88 -5.58 -11.50
C LEU A 254 -19.26 -5.27 -10.05
N GLY A 255 -18.72 -4.20 -9.45
CA GLY A 255 -19.09 -3.72 -8.13
C GLY A 255 -20.60 -3.46 -7.99
N LYS A 256 -21.23 -2.86 -8.99
CA LYS A 256 -22.71 -2.68 -9.02
C LYS A 256 -23.46 -4.00 -9.01
N LYS A 257 -22.97 -5.03 -9.72
CA LYS A 257 -23.57 -6.36 -9.72
C LYS A 257 -23.39 -7.09 -8.39
N CYS A 258 -22.29 -6.86 -7.68
CA CYS A 258 -22.06 -7.38 -6.33
C CYS A 258 -23.03 -6.79 -5.28
N GLY A 259 -23.66 -5.66 -5.58
CA GLY A 259 -24.70 -5.05 -4.75
C GLY A 259 -24.13 -4.32 -3.53
N SER A 260 -24.42 -4.81 -2.32
CA SER A 260 -23.96 -4.23 -1.06
C SER A 260 -23.00 -5.15 -0.29
N SER A 261 -22.46 -6.14 -0.96
CA SER A 261 -21.58 -7.12 -0.32
C SER A 261 -20.17 -6.56 -0.12
N ILE A 262 -19.57 -6.88 1.02
CA ILE A 262 -18.21 -6.55 1.42
C ILE A 262 -17.58 -7.80 2.01
N THR A 263 -17.39 -8.84 1.20
CA THR A 263 -16.88 -10.14 1.67
C THR A 263 -15.40 -10.26 1.36
N TYR A 264 -14.60 -10.60 2.38
CA TYR A 264 -13.16 -10.77 2.29
C TYR A 264 -12.74 -12.20 2.64
N ASP A 265 -12.90 -13.11 1.71
CA ASP A 265 -12.37 -14.46 1.87
C ASP A 265 -10.84 -14.42 1.66
N GLY A 266 -10.07 -14.71 2.70
CA GLY A 266 -8.61 -14.73 2.65
C GLY A 266 -7.86 -13.49 3.13
N CYS A 267 -8.50 -12.31 3.24
CA CYS A 267 -7.83 -11.10 3.78
C CYS A 267 -8.49 -10.49 5.01
N SER A 268 -9.54 -11.08 5.54
CA SER A 268 -10.35 -10.51 6.64
C SER A 268 -9.58 -10.23 7.93
N SER A 269 -8.46 -10.91 8.16
CA SER A 269 -7.59 -10.66 9.32
C SER A 269 -6.62 -9.50 9.13
N PHE A 270 -6.49 -8.98 7.90
CA PHE A 270 -5.54 -7.93 7.53
C PHE A 270 -6.27 -6.65 7.11
N TYR A 271 -7.20 -6.77 6.18
CA TYR A 271 -7.94 -5.66 5.61
C TYR A 271 -9.43 -5.99 5.57
N SER A 272 -10.24 -5.14 6.16
CA SER A 272 -11.69 -5.23 6.11
C SER A 272 -12.31 -3.84 6.11
N SER A 273 -13.32 -3.62 5.28
CA SER A 273 -14.14 -2.42 5.30
C SER A 273 -15.52 -2.72 5.92
N ASP A 274 -16.20 -1.72 6.43
CA ASP A 274 -17.57 -1.83 6.94
C ASP A 274 -18.60 -1.20 6.00
N THR A 275 -18.14 -0.61 4.89
CA THR A 275 -18.97 0.03 3.88
C THR A 275 -18.30 -0.05 2.50
N TYR A 276 -19.07 0.17 1.45
CA TYR A 276 -18.61 0.30 0.06
C TYR A 276 -19.00 1.66 -0.54
N LYS A 277 -19.70 2.49 0.22
CA LYS A 277 -20.36 3.68 -0.35
C LYS A 277 -19.40 4.84 -0.57
N ASP A 278 -18.39 4.92 0.25
CA ASP A 278 -17.30 5.87 0.08
C ASP A 278 -16.43 5.50 -1.13
N ASP A 279 -16.06 4.22 -1.29
CA ASP A 279 -15.33 3.72 -2.46
C ASP A 279 -16.14 3.97 -3.75
N LYS A 280 -17.45 3.72 -3.70
CA LYS A 280 -18.35 4.00 -4.82
C LYS A 280 -18.34 5.49 -5.19
N ALA A 281 -18.52 6.36 -4.20
CA ALA A 281 -18.55 7.80 -4.43
C ALA A 281 -17.18 8.32 -4.92
N TRP A 282 -16.08 7.80 -4.37
CA TRP A 282 -14.72 8.09 -4.80
C TRP A 282 -14.49 7.69 -6.25
N SER A 283 -14.88 6.45 -6.63
CA SER A 283 -14.76 5.98 -8.01
C SER A 283 -15.60 6.80 -8.99
N GLU A 284 -16.80 7.23 -8.60
CA GLU A 284 -17.69 8.01 -9.46
C GLU A 284 -17.15 9.41 -9.77
N VAL A 285 -16.47 10.06 -8.82
CA VAL A 285 -15.80 11.34 -9.09
C VAL A 285 -14.68 11.16 -10.11
N TRP A 286 -13.85 10.13 -9.97
CA TRP A 286 -12.76 9.87 -10.91
C TRP A 286 -13.27 9.40 -12.27
N LEU A 287 -14.31 8.56 -12.32
CA LEU A 287 -14.96 8.19 -13.59
C LEU A 287 -15.56 9.39 -14.29
N ASN A 288 -16.17 10.35 -13.56
CA ASN A 288 -16.63 11.59 -14.18
C ASN A 288 -15.48 12.37 -14.84
N LEU A 289 -14.32 12.48 -14.17
CA LEU A 289 -13.14 13.16 -14.71
C LEU A 289 -12.54 12.43 -15.92
N ALA A 290 -12.50 11.09 -15.87
CA ALA A 290 -11.92 10.27 -16.94
C ALA A 290 -12.81 10.22 -18.19
N THR A 291 -14.15 10.13 -18.02
CA THR A 291 -15.10 9.94 -19.13
C THR A 291 -15.75 11.25 -19.60
N GLY A 292 -15.86 12.26 -18.73
CA GLY A 292 -16.67 13.45 -18.94
C GLY A 292 -18.18 13.21 -18.75
N GLU A 293 -18.62 12.00 -18.35
CA GLU A 293 -20.03 11.67 -18.17
C GLU A 293 -20.59 12.18 -16.85
N SER A 294 -21.54 13.11 -16.94
CA SER A 294 -22.18 13.72 -15.78
C SER A 294 -23.04 12.75 -14.94
N SER A 295 -23.38 11.61 -15.46
CA SER A 295 -24.09 10.55 -14.73
C SER A 295 -23.33 10.12 -13.49
N TYR A 296 -22.02 9.90 -13.58
CA TYR A 296 -21.16 9.52 -12.45
C TYR A 296 -21.14 10.61 -11.37
N LEU A 297 -20.96 11.88 -11.74
CA LEU A 297 -20.99 12.97 -10.76
C LEU A 297 -22.36 13.11 -10.07
N ASN A 298 -23.45 12.85 -10.79
CA ASN A 298 -24.80 12.87 -10.21
C ASN A 298 -25.01 11.73 -9.22
N GLU A 299 -24.48 10.53 -9.49
CA GLU A 299 -24.47 9.41 -8.54
C GLU A 299 -23.61 9.75 -7.31
N ALA A 300 -22.40 10.26 -7.50
CA ALA A 300 -21.51 10.67 -6.41
C ALA A 300 -22.18 11.67 -5.45
N LYS A 301 -22.90 12.67 -5.96
CA LYS A 301 -23.66 13.64 -5.14
C LYS A 301 -24.71 13.02 -4.23
N ASN A 302 -25.20 11.84 -4.57
CA ASN A 302 -26.21 11.13 -3.79
C ASN A 302 -25.61 10.32 -2.63
N CYS A 303 -24.31 10.29 -2.47
CA CYS A 303 -23.67 9.65 -1.31
C CYS A 303 -24.09 10.37 -0.03
N SER A 304 -24.93 9.71 0.76
CA SER A 304 -25.47 10.24 2.03
C SER A 304 -24.63 9.82 3.24
N GLU A 305 -23.61 9.04 3.02
CA GLU A 305 -22.72 8.59 4.09
C GLU A 305 -21.87 9.75 4.58
N TYR A 306 -21.74 9.87 5.88
CA TYR A 306 -20.80 10.77 6.52
C TYR A 306 -19.81 9.96 7.32
N ASP A 307 -18.55 10.09 7.00
CA ASP A 307 -17.47 9.56 7.83
C ASP A 307 -16.49 10.70 8.12
N GLY A 308 -16.24 10.92 9.39
CA GLY A 308 -15.23 11.87 9.84
C GLY A 308 -13.83 11.28 9.89
N TRP A 309 -13.64 9.98 9.59
CA TRP A 309 -12.31 9.37 9.66
C TRP A 309 -11.36 9.94 8.61
N VAL A 310 -10.06 9.76 8.83
CA VAL A 310 -9.03 10.18 7.88
C VAL A 310 -9.09 9.31 6.63
N HIS A 311 -8.73 9.87 5.49
CA HIS A 311 -8.62 9.13 4.23
C HIS A 311 -7.58 8.00 4.35
N CYS A 312 -8.01 6.75 4.20
CA CYS A 312 -7.18 5.55 4.31
C CYS A 312 -7.81 4.39 3.52
N TRP A 313 -7.13 3.26 3.43
CA TRP A 313 -7.57 2.11 2.64
C TRP A 313 -9.00 1.60 2.95
N GLY A 314 -9.49 1.78 4.15
CA GLY A 314 -10.85 1.37 4.54
C GLY A 314 -11.85 2.53 4.59
N LYS A 315 -11.43 3.77 4.32
CA LYS A 315 -12.26 4.98 4.38
C LYS A 315 -11.72 6.06 3.45
N VAL A 316 -12.30 6.21 2.28
CA VAL A 316 -11.86 7.19 1.27
C VAL A 316 -12.70 8.47 1.23
N MET A 317 -13.61 8.63 2.17
CA MET A 317 -14.53 9.77 2.23
C MET A 317 -13.82 11.12 2.29
N GLY A 318 -12.63 11.18 2.91
CA GLY A 318 -11.82 12.41 2.97
C GLY A 318 -11.42 12.91 1.58
N GLY A 319 -10.82 12.05 0.76
CA GLY A 319 -10.45 12.37 -0.61
C GLY A 319 -11.68 12.72 -1.46
N TYR A 320 -12.76 11.95 -1.32
CA TYR A 320 -14.02 12.23 -1.99
C TYR A 320 -14.54 13.64 -1.70
N TYR A 321 -14.52 14.12 -0.44
CA TYR A 321 -14.98 15.48 -0.12
C TYR A 321 -14.11 16.55 -0.78
N CYS A 322 -12.78 16.39 -0.79
CA CYS A 322 -11.88 17.31 -1.48
C CYS A 322 -12.17 17.36 -2.98
N MET A 323 -12.27 16.21 -3.62
CA MET A 323 -12.52 16.13 -5.05
C MET A 323 -13.91 16.66 -5.42
N MET A 324 -14.92 16.42 -4.59
CA MET A 324 -16.26 17.02 -4.80
C MET A 324 -16.23 18.53 -4.67
N GLN A 325 -15.44 19.09 -3.75
CA GLN A 325 -15.20 20.53 -3.66
C GLN A 325 -14.54 21.05 -4.93
N SER A 326 -13.47 20.39 -5.38
CA SER A 326 -12.72 20.75 -6.58
C SER A 326 -13.61 20.73 -7.85
N VAL A 327 -14.31 19.62 -8.08
CA VAL A 327 -15.09 19.39 -9.30
C VAL A 327 -16.37 20.23 -9.35
N THR A 328 -17.01 20.49 -8.21
CA THR A 328 -18.31 21.18 -8.18
C THR A 328 -18.23 22.67 -7.81
N GLY A 329 -17.20 23.07 -7.06
CA GLY A 329 -17.13 24.40 -6.46
C GLY A 329 -18.22 24.71 -5.42
N ASP A 330 -18.99 23.69 -4.97
CA ASP A 330 -20.10 23.89 -4.05
C ASP A 330 -19.59 24.01 -2.60
N SER A 331 -19.98 25.12 -1.96
CA SER A 331 -19.57 25.45 -0.59
C SER A 331 -20.00 24.46 0.47
N SER A 332 -20.99 23.60 0.19
CA SER A 332 -21.41 22.53 1.12
C SER A 332 -20.30 21.50 1.31
N TRP A 333 -19.56 21.18 0.25
CA TRP A 333 -18.40 20.28 0.32
C TRP A 333 -17.23 20.92 1.08
N LYS A 334 -16.98 22.21 0.81
CA LYS A 334 -15.98 22.99 1.56
C LYS A 334 -16.20 22.88 3.07
N SER A 335 -17.44 22.98 3.53
CA SER A 335 -17.76 22.88 4.96
C SER A 335 -17.39 21.52 5.55
N LYS A 336 -17.65 20.43 4.83
CA LYS A 336 -17.27 19.07 5.24
C LYS A 336 -15.76 18.90 5.30
N VAL A 337 -15.04 19.41 4.30
CA VAL A 337 -13.57 19.40 4.29
C VAL A 337 -13.00 20.12 5.52
N VAL A 338 -13.46 21.33 5.78
CA VAL A 338 -12.99 22.15 6.93
C VAL A 338 -13.32 21.50 8.26
N GLU A 339 -14.51 20.89 8.40
CA GLU A 339 -14.89 20.16 9.60
C GLU A 339 -13.91 19.01 9.89
N ASN A 340 -13.60 18.20 8.86
CA ASN A 340 -12.65 17.10 8.99
C ASN A 340 -11.22 17.57 9.29
N ILE A 341 -10.72 18.59 8.60
CA ILE A 341 -9.38 19.14 8.88
C ILE A 341 -9.29 19.60 10.34
N ASN A 342 -10.29 20.33 10.84
CA ASN A 342 -10.27 20.85 12.21
C ASN A 342 -10.35 19.74 13.25
N ARG A 343 -11.14 18.71 13.00
CA ARG A 343 -11.26 17.55 13.89
C ARG A 343 -9.96 16.76 13.93
N LEU A 344 -9.48 16.28 12.79
CA LEU A 344 -8.27 15.47 12.68
C LEU A 344 -7.03 16.22 13.17
N GLY A 345 -6.93 17.51 12.84
CA GLY A 345 -5.80 18.32 13.24
C GLY A 345 -5.69 18.56 14.75
N ASN A 346 -6.69 18.21 15.55
CA ASN A 346 -6.68 18.35 17.01
C ASN A 346 -6.77 16.99 17.72
N GLU A 347 -6.79 15.89 16.96
CA GLU A 347 -6.89 14.55 17.51
C GLU A 347 -5.53 14.05 17.98
N SER A 348 -5.52 13.39 19.14
CA SER A 348 -4.35 12.63 19.65
C SER A 348 -3.00 13.36 19.57
N THR A 349 -2.96 14.64 19.97
CA THR A 349 -1.71 15.42 19.93
C THR A 349 -0.76 14.95 21.02
N THR A 350 0.45 14.53 20.62
CA THR A 350 1.52 14.10 21.53
C THR A 350 2.12 15.30 22.29
N PRO A 351 2.95 15.06 23.33
CA PRO A 351 3.66 16.12 24.05
C PRO A 351 4.51 17.05 23.17
N GLN A 352 5.04 16.55 22.04
CA GLN A 352 5.82 17.35 21.09
C GLN A 352 4.97 17.98 19.97
N GLY A 353 3.67 17.80 19.99
CA GLY A 353 2.76 18.42 19.02
C GLY A 353 2.51 17.62 17.75
N TYR A 354 2.95 16.37 17.70
CA TYR A 354 2.61 15.45 16.63
C TYR A 354 1.17 14.93 16.79
N ASN A 355 0.43 14.80 15.73
CA ASN A 355 -0.90 14.20 15.75
C ASN A 355 -0.80 12.70 15.48
N ALA A 356 -0.82 11.89 16.54
CA ALA A 356 -0.81 10.42 16.45
C ALA A 356 -2.24 9.89 16.15
N ILE A 357 -2.78 10.26 14.99
CA ILE A 357 -4.11 9.84 14.54
C ILE A 357 -4.16 8.31 14.49
N GLY A 358 -5.26 7.70 14.95
CA GLY A 358 -5.41 6.25 14.95
C GLY A 358 -4.77 5.53 16.14
N GLY A 359 -4.34 6.26 17.18
CA GLY A 359 -3.93 5.68 18.47
C GLY A 359 -2.57 5.00 18.50
N GLY A 360 -1.73 5.17 17.47
CA GLY A 360 -0.35 4.71 17.46
C GLY A 360 -0.01 3.56 16.50
N TRP A 361 -0.99 2.81 16.00
CA TRP A 361 -0.69 1.83 14.95
C TRP A 361 -0.65 2.51 13.58
N GLY A 362 0.56 2.65 13.03
CA GLY A 362 0.75 3.30 11.75
C GLY A 362 0.30 4.76 11.75
N SER A 363 0.50 5.49 12.85
CA SER A 363 0.05 6.88 12.99
C SER A 363 0.59 7.79 11.89
N ALA A 364 1.76 7.49 11.34
CA ALA A 364 2.39 8.29 10.28
C ALA A 364 1.56 8.28 8.98
N ARG A 365 0.97 7.13 8.59
CA ARG A 365 0.09 7.06 7.40
C ARG A 365 -1.13 7.96 7.53
N TYR A 366 -1.77 7.95 8.69
CA TYR A 366 -2.95 8.79 8.96
C TYR A 366 -2.59 10.27 9.08
N ASN A 367 -1.43 10.55 9.67
CA ASN A 367 -0.93 11.92 9.78
C ASN A 367 -0.60 12.51 8.41
N THR A 368 0.09 11.78 7.54
CA THR A 368 0.40 12.24 6.17
C THR A 368 -0.87 12.36 5.31
N SER A 369 -1.87 11.52 5.54
CA SER A 369 -3.17 11.64 4.90
C SER A 369 -3.91 12.91 5.32
N TYR A 370 -3.89 13.24 6.61
CA TYR A 370 -4.39 14.55 7.09
C TYR A 370 -3.66 15.71 6.40
N GLN A 371 -2.35 15.63 6.23
CA GLN A 371 -1.55 16.67 5.59
C GLN A 371 -1.95 16.84 4.11
N LEU A 372 -2.01 15.73 3.34
CA LEU A 372 -2.44 15.76 1.94
C LEU A 372 -3.81 16.41 1.79
N TYR A 373 -4.74 16.02 2.65
CA TYR A 373 -6.09 16.56 2.69
C TYR A 373 -6.13 18.07 2.93
N ALA A 374 -5.33 18.57 3.89
CA ALA A 374 -5.22 19.98 4.21
C ALA A 374 -4.54 20.79 3.09
N LEU A 375 -3.55 20.20 2.43
CA LEU A 375 -2.81 20.84 1.33
C LEU A 375 -3.65 20.89 0.04
N ALA A 376 -4.39 19.82 -0.29
CA ALA A 376 -5.33 19.80 -1.40
C ALA A 376 -6.43 20.88 -1.21
N TYR A 377 -6.98 20.98 0.00
CA TYR A 377 -7.92 22.05 0.34
C TYR A 377 -7.33 23.45 0.11
N ALA A 378 -6.09 23.67 0.57
CA ALA A 378 -5.40 24.95 0.39
C ALA A 378 -5.18 25.26 -1.10
N LYS A 379 -4.81 24.26 -1.90
CA LYS A 379 -4.63 24.37 -3.36
C LYS A 379 -5.91 24.80 -4.05
N GLU A 380 -7.01 24.12 -3.76
CA GLU A 380 -8.30 24.34 -4.42
C GLU A 380 -8.98 25.64 -4.00
N THR A 381 -8.79 26.08 -2.78
CA THR A 381 -9.54 27.22 -2.21
C THR A 381 -8.72 28.50 -2.06
N GLY A 382 -7.39 28.41 -2.12
CA GLY A 382 -6.47 29.49 -1.76
C GLY A 382 -6.41 29.80 -0.25
N ASP A 383 -7.07 29.00 0.60
CA ASP A 383 -7.06 29.16 2.05
C ASP A 383 -5.90 28.39 2.67
N THR A 384 -4.79 29.07 2.88
CA THR A 384 -3.51 28.47 3.32
C THR A 384 -3.37 28.33 4.84
N GLN A 385 -4.42 28.61 5.62
CA GLN A 385 -4.34 28.57 7.11
C GLN A 385 -3.85 27.23 7.68
N TYR A 386 -4.06 26.14 6.96
CA TYR A 386 -3.69 24.78 7.41
C TYR A 386 -2.29 24.33 6.94
N VAL A 387 -1.67 25.03 5.99
CA VAL A 387 -0.36 24.68 5.42
C VAL A 387 0.72 24.63 6.51
N SER A 388 0.80 25.64 7.37
CA SER A 388 1.78 25.68 8.45
C SER A 388 1.62 24.52 9.45
N LYS A 389 0.39 24.01 9.65
CA LYS A 389 0.17 22.86 10.51
C LYS A 389 0.62 21.57 9.80
N ALA A 390 0.29 21.38 8.54
CA ALA A 390 0.77 20.26 7.73
C ALA A 390 2.30 20.24 7.68
N GLN A 391 2.92 21.39 7.48
CA GLN A 391 4.38 21.53 7.51
C GLN A 391 5.00 21.05 8.83
N LYS A 392 4.49 21.51 9.96
CA LYS A 392 5.00 21.08 11.27
C LYS A 392 4.88 19.57 11.52
N GLN A 393 3.81 18.95 11.00
CA GLN A 393 3.64 17.51 11.11
C GLN A 393 4.66 16.76 10.24
N MET A 394 4.91 17.24 9.02
CA MET A 394 5.92 16.63 8.16
C MET A 394 7.33 16.88 8.70
N ASP A 395 7.63 18.09 9.16
CA ASP A 395 8.93 18.40 9.75
C ASP A 395 9.24 17.51 10.96
N TYR A 396 8.23 17.21 11.78
CA TYR A 396 8.34 16.21 12.85
C TYR A 396 8.70 14.83 12.30
N LEU A 397 7.97 14.36 11.28
CA LEU A 397 8.23 13.05 10.66
C LEU A 397 9.62 12.99 9.97
N LEU A 398 10.13 14.11 9.50
CA LEU A 398 11.44 14.22 8.84
C LEU A 398 12.60 14.54 9.80
N GLY A 399 12.35 14.56 11.12
CA GLY A 399 13.42 14.63 12.13
C GLY A 399 13.38 15.84 13.07
N GLU A 400 12.42 16.77 12.95
CA GLU A 400 12.24 17.84 13.94
C GLU A 400 11.46 17.33 15.17
N ASN A 401 11.99 16.29 15.79
CA ASN A 401 11.47 15.63 16.98
C ASN A 401 12.61 15.40 18.00
N ASN A 402 12.26 14.96 19.21
CA ASN A 402 13.22 14.76 20.29
C ASN A 402 14.27 13.67 20.00
N LEU A 403 14.01 12.78 19.06
CA LEU A 403 14.97 11.75 18.64
C LEU A 403 15.97 12.29 17.60
N GLY A 404 15.67 13.44 16.97
CA GLY A 404 16.42 13.94 15.80
C GLY A 404 16.46 12.92 14.66
N GLN A 405 15.39 12.16 14.50
CA GLN A 405 15.31 11.00 13.60
C GLN A 405 14.15 11.16 12.62
N SER A 406 14.43 10.98 11.34
CA SER A 406 13.39 10.83 10.33
C SER A 406 12.64 9.50 10.51
N TYR A 407 11.34 9.48 10.24
CA TYR A 407 10.54 8.27 10.10
C TYR A 407 10.46 7.81 8.63
N LEU A 408 10.98 8.60 7.70
CA LEU A 408 11.20 8.23 6.31
C LEU A 408 12.61 7.65 6.17
N ILE A 409 12.71 6.36 5.88
CA ILE A 409 13.99 5.64 5.79
C ILE A 409 14.85 6.20 4.65
N GLY A 410 16.11 6.45 4.97
CA GLY A 410 17.08 7.02 4.03
C GLY A 410 17.06 8.56 3.95
N TYR A 411 16.15 9.25 4.65
CA TYR A 411 16.10 10.70 4.71
C TYR A 411 16.88 11.23 5.93
N GLY A 412 17.72 12.26 5.72
CA GLY A 412 18.55 12.84 6.77
C GLY A 412 19.68 11.90 7.24
N ASN A 413 20.28 12.24 8.39
CA ASN A 413 21.44 11.52 8.92
C ASN A 413 21.06 10.39 9.90
N LYS A 414 19.82 10.33 10.33
CA LYS A 414 19.30 9.33 11.27
C LYS A 414 17.88 8.94 10.88
N TYR A 415 17.68 7.66 10.65
CA TYR A 415 16.40 7.06 10.26
C TYR A 415 16.33 5.62 10.79
N PRO A 416 15.16 4.95 10.77
CA PRO A 416 15.03 3.55 11.17
C PRO A 416 15.85 2.62 10.27
N THR A 417 16.51 1.67 10.90
CA THR A 417 17.34 0.65 10.24
C THR A 417 16.78 -0.76 10.42
N HIS A 418 15.71 -0.92 11.23
CA HIS A 418 15.09 -2.20 11.54
C HIS A 418 13.57 -2.18 11.26
N PRO A 419 13.12 -1.75 10.05
CA PRO A 419 11.70 -1.81 9.72
C PRO A 419 11.19 -3.26 9.75
N HIS A 420 9.90 -3.44 10.04
CA HIS A 420 9.25 -4.74 9.96
C HIS A 420 8.98 -5.11 8.49
N HIS A 421 10.05 -5.57 7.79
CA HIS A 421 10.00 -5.88 6.36
C HIS A 421 10.91 -7.05 6.01
N ARG A 422 10.33 -8.20 5.61
CA ARG A 422 11.07 -9.44 5.38
C ARG A 422 12.08 -9.35 4.22
N GLY A 423 11.76 -8.60 3.17
CA GLY A 423 12.65 -8.45 2.02
C GLY A 423 13.97 -7.75 2.36
N SER A 424 13.94 -6.67 3.14
CA SER A 424 15.16 -5.98 3.60
C SER A 424 15.89 -6.74 4.70
N ALA A 425 15.15 -7.51 5.49
CA ALA A 425 15.62 -8.27 6.65
C ALA A 425 15.71 -9.79 6.39
N GLN A 426 15.89 -10.20 5.15
CA GLN A 426 15.90 -11.62 4.77
C GLN A 426 17.06 -12.44 5.37
N ASN A 427 18.08 -11.79 5.91
CA ASN A 427 19.19 -12.40 6.64
C ASN A 427 18.84 -12.72 8.09
N LEU A 428 17.80 -12.14 8.64
CA LEU A 428 17.37 -12.40 10.01
C LEU A 428 16.63 -13.73 10.09
N LYS A 429 16.69 -14.37 11.26
CA LYS A 429 16.02 -15.65 11.50
C LYS A 429 14.50 -15.49 11.60
N ASP A 430 14.05 -14.47 12.27
CA ASP A 430 12.65 -14.09 12.48
C ASP A 430 12.57 -12.62 12.89
N ALA A 431 11.37 -12.10 13.10
CA ALA A 431 11.16 -10.70 13.49
C ALA A 431 11.79 -10.32 14.85
N ASN A 432 12.04 -11.28 15.74
CA ASN A 432 12.65 -11.04 17.05
C ASN A 432 14.19 -11.08 16.99
N ASP A 433 14.78 -11.42 15.86
CA ASP A 433 16.22 -11.31 15.68
C ASP A 433 16.64 -9.84 15.70
N THR A 434 17.59 -9.51 16.57
CA THR A 434 18.09 -8.14 16.79
C THR A 434 19.34 -7.83 15.99
N GLY A 435 19.68 -8.63 15.01
CA GLY A 435 20.78 -8.40 14.10
C GLY A 435 20.49 -7.25 13.12
N ASP A 436 21.55 -6.68 12.54
CA ASP A 436 21.41 -5.68 11.50
C ASP A 436 20.73 -6.26 10.26
N GLN A 437 19.82 -5.51 9.66
CA GLN A 437 19.17 -5.90 8.41
C GLN A 437 20.16 -5.79 7.23
N LEU A 438 19.95 -6.64 6.22
CA LEU A 438 20.87 -6.76 5.10
C LEU A 438 20.84 -5.53 4.19
N TYR A 439 19.65 -4.95 3.98
CA TYR A 439 19.43 -3.86 3.06
C TYR A 439 18.72 -2.68 3.71
N THR A 440 19.09 -1.47 3.31
CA THR A 440 18.33 -0.27 3.65
C THR A 440 17.04 -0.23 2.84
N LEU A 441 15.89 -0.16 3.52
CA LEU A 441 14.59 -0.07 2.88
C LEU A 441 14.29 1.39 2.47
N TRP A 442 14.98 1.87 1.47
CA TRP A 442 14.91 3.26 1.03
C TRP A 442 13.50 3.75 0.77
N GLY A 443 13.18 4.89 1.34
CA GLY A 443 11.92 5.60 1.09
C GLY A 443 10.70 5.07 1.82
N ALA A 444 10.82 4.01 2.61
CA ALA A 444 9.70 3.53 3.41
C ALA A 444 9.37 4.50 4.55
N LEU A 445 8.10 4.85 4.70
CA LEU A 445 7.58 5.53 5.86
C LEU A 445 7.16 4.48 6.89
N VAL A 446 7.84 4.44 8.03
CA VAL A 446 7.47 3.52 9.11
C VAL A 446 6.21 3.99 9.84
N GLY A 447 5.59 3.11 10.61
CA GLY A 447 4.37 3.35 11.36
C GLY A 447 4.36 4.60 12.22
N GLY A 448 5.52 5.05 12.67
CA GLY A 448 5.69 6.31 13.39
C GLY A 448 5.58 6.18 14.91
N PRO A 449 5.60 7.30 15.63
CA PRO A 449 5.62 7.31 17.09
C PRO A 449 4.27 6.94 17.70
N GLY A 450 4.31 6.49 18.94
CA GLY A 450 3.11 6.36 19.77
C GLY A 450 2.54 7.72 20.20
N GLY A 451 1.38 7.70 20.84
CA GLY A 451 0.70 8.90 21.34
C GLY A 451 1.47 9.66 22.44
N ASP A 452 2.54 9.11 22.95
CA ASP A 452 3.48 9.66 23.92
C ASP A 452 4.85 10.06 23.33
N ASP A 453 4.97 10.14 22.01
CA ASP A 453 6.20 10.32 21.24
C ASP A 453 7.21 9.16 21.40
N SER A 454 6.82 8.03 21.96
CA SER A 454 7.70 6.86 22.09
C SER A 454 7.90 6.14 20.76
N TYR A 455 9.15 5.75 20.50
CA TYR A 455 9.53 4.96 19.34
C TYR A 455 10.78 4.14 19.64
N GLN A 456 10.79 2.90 19.17
CA GLN A 456 11.96 2.02 19.19
C GLN A 456 12.16 1.43 17.80
N ASP A 457 13.39 1.45 17.31
CA ASP A 457 13.75 0.88 16.01
C ASP A 457 14.00 -0.62 16.16
N LEU A 458 12.91 -1.41 16.12
CA LEU A 458 12.93 -2.86 16.30
C LEU A 458 12.14 -3.54 15.19
N THR A 459 12.74 -4.55 14.56
CA THR A 459 12.06 -5.36 13.52
C THR A 459 10.80 -6.05 14.06
N SER A 460 10.76 -6.38 15.35
CA SER A 460 9.59 -6.99 15.99
C SER A 460 8.44 -6.03 16.29
N ASP A 461 8.67 -4.70 16.23
CA ASP A 461 7.61 -3.71 16.46
C ASP A 461 6.80 -3.48 15.17
N TYR A 462 5.88 -4.39 14.86
CA TYR A 462 4.97 -4.28 13.73
C TYR A 462 3.89 -3.19 13.87
N VAL A 463 3.85 -2.47 14.99
CA VAL A 463 2.93 -1.35 15.22
C VAL A 463 3.53 -0.02 14.78
N LYS A 464 4.79 0.24 15.19
CA LYS A 464 5.47 1.51 14.96
C LYS A 464 6.51 1.45 13.84
N ASN A 465 7.00 0.24 13.56
CA ASN A 465 8.06 0.01 12.56
C ASN A 465 7.57 -0.77 11.33
N GLU A 466 6.26 -1.03 11.24
CA GLU A 466 5.65 -1.55 10.02
C GLU A 466 5.77 -0.54 8.88
N VAL A 467 5.82 -1.05 7.67
CA VAL A 467 5.79 -0.31 6.41
C VAL A 467 4.77 -0.97 5.49
N ALA A 468 4.05 -0.22 4.70
CA ALA A 468 3.07 -0.76 3.75
C ALA A 468 2.86 0.20 2.57
N LEU A 469 2.31 -0.31 1.47
CA LEU A 469 2.00 0.50 0.29
C LEU A 469 1.16 1.73 0.66
N ASP A 470 0.15 1.52 1.48
CA ASP A 470 -0.78 2.57 1.93
C ASP A 470 -0.11 3.59 2.87
N TYR A 471 0.94 3.21 3.62
CA TYR A 471 1.66 4.14 4.50
C TYR A 471 2.34 5.25 3.71
N ASN A 472 2.94 4.91 2.57
CA ASN A 472 3.63 5.86 1.70
C ASN A 472 2.68 6.68 0.81
N ALA A 473 1.48 6.18 0.51
CA ALA A 473 0.61 6.75 -0.50
C ALA A 473 0.31 8.24 -0.28
N SER A 474 -0.22 8.57 0.89
CA SER A 474 -0.52 9.97 1.24
C SER A 474 0.74 10.80 1.51
N CYS A 475 1.83 10.16 1.96
CA CYS A 475 3.12 10.82 2.19
C CYS A 475 3.67 11.43 0.90
N VAL A 476 3.60 10.70 -0.22
CA VAL A 476 4.01 11.17 -1.55
C VAL A 476 3.25 12.46 -1.93
N GLY A 477 1.93 12.45 -1.81
CA GLY A 477 1.11 13.62 -2.13
C GLY A 477 1.32 14.80 -1.16
N ALA A 478 1.49 14.53 0.13
CA ALA A 478 1.75 15.56 1.14
C ALA A 478 3.11 16.25 0.92
N LEU A 479 4.14 15.46 0.59
CA LEU A 479 5.47 16.01 0.26
C LEU A 479 5.44 16.88 -1.01
N ALA A 480 4.70 16.46 -2.04
CA ALA A 480 4.50 17.25 -3.25
C ALA A 480 3.80 18.58 -2.94
N GLY A 481 2.74 18.55 -2.12
CA GLY A 481 2.05 19.76 -1.68
C GLY A 481 2.92 20.68 -0.84
N LEU A 482 3.70 20.16 0.10
CA LEU A 482 4.65 20.97 0.89
C LEU A 482 5.78 21.52 0.05
N TYR A 483 6.27 20.79 -0.94
CA TYR A 483 7.20 21.36 -1.91
C TYR A 483 6.60 22.57 -2.62
N GLU A 484 5.37 22.48 -3.11
CA GLU A 484 4.72 23.58 -3.82
C GLU A 484 4.47 24.81 -2.94
N PHE A 485 3.98 24.61 -1.70
CA PHE A 485 3.65 25.72 -0.81
C PHE A 485 4.83 26.32 -0.06
N VAL A 486 5.88 25.56 0.21
CA VAL A 486 7.00 25.96 1.09
C VAL A 486 8.35 25.64 0.47
N GLY A 487 8.58 24.42 0.01
CA GLY A 487 9.87 23.91 -0.40
C GLY A 487 10.46 24.66 -1.58
N LYS A 488 9.66 25.01 -2.56
CA LYS A 488 10.08 25.77 -3.75
C LYS A 488 10.66 27.15 -3.39
N GLU A 489 9.98 27.91 -2.52
CA GLU A 489 10.50 29.20 -2.05
C GLU A 489 11.70 29.06 -1.15
N ALA A 490 11.79 27.97 -0.39
CA ALA A 490 12.94 27.63 0.45
C ALA A 490 14.16 27.12 -0.35
N GLY A 491 14.03 26.97 -1.69
CA GLY A 491 15.11 26.48 -2.55
C GLY A 491 15.38 24.98 -2.39
N ASN A 492 14.35 24.20 -2.07
CA ASN A 492 14.47 22.75 -2.02
C ASN A 492 14.76 22.21 -3.42
N GLU A 493 15.81 21.38 -3.53
CA GLU A 493 16.23 20.74 -4.76
C GLU A 493 16.24 19.22 -4.57
N PRO A 494 15.90 18.46 -5.61
CA PRO A 494 16.10 17.01 -5.58
C PRO A 494 17.58 16.67 -5.50
N ILE A 495 17.89 15.52 -4.93
CA ILE A 495 19.27 15.05 -4.88
C ILE A 495 19.69 14.59 -6.29
N ALA A 496 20.80 15.15 -6.78
CA ALA A 496 21.35 14.79 -8.09
C ALA A 496 22.03 13.39 -8.08
N ASP A 497 22.55 12.96 -6.92
CA ASP A 497 23.30 11.73 -6.75
C ASP A 497 22.87 10.98 -5.50
N LEU A 498 22.07 9.91 -5.68
CA LEU A 498 21.95 8.85 -4.70
C LEU A 498 23.05 7.82 -5.01
N SER A 499 24.30 8.18 -4.77
CA SER A 499 25.43 7.25 -4.96
C SER A 499 25.47 6.27 -3.80
N ASN A 500 24.69 5.21 -3.90
CA ASN A 500 24.76 4.04 -3.04
C ASN A 500 24.80 2.83 -3.98
N ASP A 501 25.64 1.85 -3.67
CA ASP A 501 25.71 0.58 -4.42
C ASP A 501 24.37 -0.17 -4.44
N GLU A 502 23.44 0.18 -3.54
CA GLU A 502 22.11 -0.39 -3.45
C GLU A 502 21.07 0.30 -4.36
N ILE A 503 21.33 1.50 -4.87
CA ILE A 503 20.38 2.29 -5.66
C ILE A 503 21.00 2.66 -6.99
N LYS A 504 20.33 2.29 -8.10
CA LYS A 504 20.60 2.90 -9.41
C LYS A 504 19.93 4.27 -9.45
N LEU A 505 20.64 5.28 -9.93
CA LEU A 505 20.08 6.62 -10.08
C LEU A 505 18.87 6.60 -11.03
N TYR A 506 17.73 7.01 -10.55
CA TYR A 506 16.54 7.23 -11.38
C TYR A 506 16.70 8.49 -12.25
N TYR A 507 17.60 9.37 -11.83
CA TYR A 507 17.94 10.63 -12.49
C TYR A 507 18.82 10.44 -13.69
N GLY A 508 18.28 10.73 -14.87
CA GLY A 508 19.03 10.86 -16.12
C GLY A 508 18.98 9.66 -17.06
N GLY A 509 18.24 8.61 -16.74
CA GLY A 509 18.12 7.41 -17.60
C GLY A 509 16.82 7.28 -18.40
N HIS A 510 15.73 7.87 -17.91
CA HIS A 510 14.41 7.76 -18.54
C HIS A 510 13.92 9.11 -19.08
N GLU A 511 14.68 9.72 -19.97
CA GLU A 511 14.07 10.68 -20.89
C GLU A 511 13.23 9.89 -21.89
N THR A 512 11.94 10.18 -21.90
CA THR A 512 10.92 9.60 -22.78
C THR A 512 11.43 9.48 -24.22
N GLY A 513 11.58 8.25 -24.70
CA GLY A 513 11.66 7.94 -26.13
C GLY A 513 13.03 7.85 -26.78
N GLY A 514 14.13 7.85 -26.05
CA GLY A 514 15.46 7.57 -26.59
C GLY A 514 15.86 6.12 -26.36
N GLN A 515 16.02 5.32 -27.44
CA GLN A 515 16.74 4.05 -27.31
C GLN A 515 18.12 4.26 -26.67
N PRO A 516 18.59 3.34 -25.82
CA PRO A 516 19.95 3.43 -25.30
C PRO A 516 20.94 3.47 -26.45
N THR A 517 21.70 4.54 -26.57
CA THR A 517 22.87 4.56 -27.46
C THR A 517 23.90 3.65 -26.81
N GLU A 518 24.10 2.47 -27.34
CA GLU A 518 25.25 1.63 -27.03
C GLU A 518 26.52 2.46 -27.25
N THR A 519 27.13 2.88 -26.17
CA THR A 519 28.53 3.32 -26.22
C THR A 519 29.38 2.06 -26.32
N GLN A 520 29.84 1.76 -27.53
CA GLN A 520 30.87 0.73 -27.75
C GLN A 520 32.06 1.01 -26.85
N PRO A 521 32.60 -0.03 -26.15
CA PRO A 521 33.84 0.09 -25.44
C PRO A 521 34.97 0.30 -26.48
N THR A 522 35.75 1.33 -26.30
CA THR A 522 37.00 1.57 -27.06
C THR A 522 37.95 0.42 -26.74
N GLU A 523 38.21 -0.43 -27.73
CA GLU A 523 39.25 -1.46 -27.64
C GLU A 523 40.61 -0.83 -27.40
N THR A 524 41.16 -1.06 -26.23
CA THR A 524 42.58 -0.85 -25.96
C THR A 524 43.28 -2.18 -26.20
N THR A 525 43.91 -2.31 -27.34
CA THR A 525 44.81 -3.44 -27.66
C THR A 525 45.99 -3.47 -26.70
N THR A 526 46.04 -4.49 -25.87
CA THR A 526 47.23 -4.88 -25.13
C THR A 526 47.62 -6.29 -25.52
N GLU A 527 48.80 -6.45 -26.07
CA GLU A 527 49.39 -7.72 -26.56
C GLU A 527 49.47 -8.76 -25.42
N SER A 528 49.05 -9.97 -25.74
CA SER A 528 49.08 -11.13 -24.84
C SER A 528 50.38 -11.91 -25.08
N THR A 529 51.16 -12.06 -24.04
CA THR A 529 52.22 -13.06 -23.96
C THR A 529 51.71 -14.30 -23.24
N THR A 530 51.66 -15.38 -23.99
CA THR A 530 51.30 -16.73 -23.57
C THR A 530 52.34 -17.31 -22.62
N THR A 531 51.93 -17.82 -21.48
CA THR A 531 52.66 -18.85 -20.72
C THR A 531 51.65 -19.89 -20.18
N GLU A 532 51.89 -21.15 -20.58
CA GLU A 532 51.15 -22.33 -20.16
C GLU A 532 51.27 -22.57 -18.65
N PRO A 533 50.25 -23.05 -17.95
CA PRO A 533 50.41 -23.59 -16.60
C PRO A 533 50.39 -25.13 -16.60
N THR A 534 51.35 -25.67 -15.95
CA THR A 534 51.55 -27.08 -15.63
C THR A 534 50.53 -27.58 -14.64
N THR A 535 49.93 -28.72 -14.96
CA THR A 535 49.01 -29.50 -14.13
C THR A 535 49.73 -30.09 -12.89
N THR A 536 49.17 -29.89 -11.70
CA THR A 536 49.39 -30.77 -10.53
C THR A 536 48.09 -31.06 -9.83
N GLN A 537 47.80 -32.33 -9.74
CA GLN A 537 46.62 -32.94 -9.12
C GLN A 537 46.79 -32.95 -7.59
N PRO A 538 45.77 -32.62 -6.79
CA PRO A 538 45.82 -32.86 -5.34
C PRO A 538 45.19 -34.22 -4.97
N THR A 539 45.86 -34.89 -4.08
CA THR A 539 45.56 -36.18 -3.45
C THR A 539 44.41 -36.05 -2.46
N GLU A 540 43.47 -36.99 -2.52
CA GLU A 540 42.41 -37.20 -1.51
C GLU A 540 42.99 -37.52 -0.14
N THR A 541 42.41 -36.92 0.90
CA THR A 541 42.52 -37.43 2.27
C THR A 541 41.14 -37.44 2.93
N GLN A 542 40.65 -38.63 3.24
CA GLN A 542 39.42 -38.90 3.96
C GLN A 542 39.57 -38.55 5.45
N PRO A 543 38.57 -37.97 6.10
CA PRO A 543 38.53 -37.89 7.55
C PRO A 543 37.74 -39.05 8.14
N THR A 544 38.32 -39.62 9.14
CA THR A 544 37.91 -40.74 9.98
C THR A 544 36.70 -40.37 10.85
N THR A 545 35.71 -41.22 10.85
CA THR A 545 34.56 -41.24 11.75
C THR A 545 34.97 -41.50 13.19
N THR A 546 34.52 -40.66 14.12
CA THR A 546 34.53 -41.02 15.55
C THR A 546 33.10 -40.96 16.07
N THR A 547 32.56 -42.15 16.33
CA THR A 547 31.27 -42.36 16.99
C THR A 547 31.45 -42.17 18.49
N THR A 548 30.64 -41.31 19.09
CA THR A 548 30.46 -41.32 20.54
C THR A 548 29.00 -41.51 20.87
N THR A 549 28.71 -42.68 21.38
CA THR A 549 27.45 -43.14 21.95
C THR A 549 27.32 -42.60 23.37
N SER A 550 26.19 -42.03 23.73
CA SER A 550 25.76 -42.03 25.13
C SER A 550 24.24 -42.10 25.23
N THR A 551 23.87 -43.12 25.78
CA THR A 551 22.70 -43.78 26.34
C THR A 551 21.66 -42.92 27.02
N THR A 552 20.42 -43.21 26.61
CA THR A 552 19.13 -43.41 27.32
C THR A 552 19.06 -43.22 28.82
N SER A 553 18.00 -42.60 29.25
CA SER A 553 16.96 -43.03 30.23
C SER A 553 16.05 -41.85 30.53
N ASP A 554 14.82 -41.85 30.86
CA ASP A 554 13.81 -42.90 31.01
C ASP A 554 12.45 -42.19 31.07
N THR A 555 11.48 -42.87 30.61
CA THR A 555 10.05 -42.61 30.73
C THR A 555 9.62 -42.55 32.20
N THR A 556 8.85 -41.54 32.55
CA THR A 556 7.85 -41.72 33.62
C THR A 556 6.57 -40.96 33.30
N THR A 557 5.58 -41.71 32.97
CA THR A 557 4.16 -41.40 33.01
C THR A 557 3.78 -41.12 34.46
N SER A 558 3.20 -39.97 34.73
CA SER A 558 2.37 -39.78 35.92
C SER A 558 1.15 -38.97 35.57
N THR A 559 0.04 -39.68 35.47
CA THR A 559 -1.30 -39.13 35.67
C THR A 559 -1.42 -38.57 37.07
N SER A 560 -1.74 -37.29 37.17
CA SER A 560 -2.38 -36.75 38.36
C SER A 560 -3.44 -35.74 37.96
N ASN A 561 -4.69 -36.11 38.18
CA ASN A 561 -5.80 -35.20 38.34
C ASN A 561 -5.48 -34.21 39.47
N GLY A 562 -5.52 -32.91 39.13
CA GLY A 562 -5.48 -31.85 40.11
C GLY A 562 -5.97 -30.59 39.36
N GLY A 563 -7.23 -30.23 39.58
CA GLY A 563 -7.78 -28.98 39.05
C GLY A 563 -6.95 -27.82 39.56
N ASN A 564 -6.29 -27.14 38.64
CA ASN A 564 -5.71 -25.83 38.88
C ASN A 564 -6.66 -24.84 38.22
N SER A 565 -7.39 -24.06 39.04
CA SER A 565 -8.10 -22.89 38.56
C SER A 565 -7.03 -21.94 38.03
N GLY A 566 -6.91 -21.82 36.72
CA GLY A 566 -6.01 -20.90 36.05
C GLY A 566 -6.27 -19.46 36.49
N SER A 567 -5.26 -18.64 36.46
CA SER A 567 -5.40 -17.21 36.74
C SER A 567 -6.28 -16.54 35.68
N ILE A 568 -7.07 -15.53 36.03
CA ILE A 568 -7.76 -14.68 35.07
C ILE A 568 -6.71 -14.15 34.08
N GLY A 569 -6.99 -14.23 32.80
CA GLY A 569 -6.06 -13.90 31.72
C GLY A 569 -5.26 -15.08 31.14
N ASP A 570 -5.15 -16.21 31.84
CA ASP A 570 -4.56 -17.47 31.31
C ASP A 570 -5.64 -18.24 30.54
N VAL A 571 -5.91 -17.77 29.33
CA VAL A 571 -7.02 -18.24 28.49
C VAL A 571 -6.72 -19.60 27.86
N ASN A 572 -5.47 -19.86 27.52
CA ASN A 572 -5.04 -21.14 26.92
C ASN A 572 -4.66 -22.22 27.95
N GLY A 573 -4.59 -21.87 29.25
CA GLY A 573 -4.36 -22.79 30.35
C GLY A 573 -2.91 -23.26 30.47
N ASP A 574 -1.93 -22.54 29.94
CA ASP A 574 -0.51 -22.92 29.99
C ASP A 574 0.23 -22.45 31.25
N GLY A 575 -0.47 -21.72 32.13
CA GLY A 575 0.04 -21.18 33.38
C GLY A 575 0.81 -19.87 33.25
N ARG A 576 0.69 -19.18 32.13
CA ARG A 576 1.28 -17.87 31.85
C ARG A 576 0.22 -16.95 31.24
N ILE A 577 0.33 -15.65 31.48
CA ILE A 577 -0.50 -14.65 30.82
C ILE A 577 0.38 -13.91 29.81
N ASN A 578 0.11 -14.09 28.50
CA ASN A 578 0.94 -13.59 27.42
C ASN A 578 0.14 -13.46 26.11
N ILE A 579 0.81 -13.13 25.02
CA ILE A 579 0.20 -12.93 23.70
C ILE A 579 -0.55 -14.17 23.16
N ALA A 580 -0.19 -15.38 23.60
CA ALA A 580 -0.90 -16.59 23.18
C ALA A 580 -2.32 -16.65 23.77
N ASP A 581 -2.54 -16.13 24.97
CA ASP A 581 -3.85 -16.01 25.60
C ASP A 581 -4.71 -14.97 24.91
N LEU A 582 -4.11 -13.84 24.54
CA LEU A 582 -4.78 -12.79 23.78
C LEU A 582 -5.26 -13.35 22.42
N PHE A 583 -4.44 -14.17 21.77
CA PHE A 583 -4.79 -14.82 20.52
C PHE A 583 -5.93 -15.84 20.69
N ALA A 584 -5.89 -16.66 21.74
CA ALA A 584 -6.95 -17.63 22.04
C ALA A 584 -8.28 -16.93 22.34
N LEU A 585 -8.24 -15.82 23.09
CA LEU A 585 -9.42 -15.00 23.38
C LEU A 585 -9.96 -14.33 22.10
N ALA A 586 -9.07 -13.80 21.25
CA ALA A 586 -9.46 -13.18 19.98
C ALA A 586 -10.18 -14.17 19.05
N GLN A 587 -9.68 -15.41 18.96
CA GLN A 587 -10.33 -16.47 18.17
C GLN A 587 -11.72 -16.81 18.69
N HIS A 588 -11.91 -16.83 20.01
CA HIS A 588 -13.21 -17.09 20.61
C HIS A 588 -14.19 -15.93 20.35
N VAL A 589 -13.76 -14.69 20.55
CA VAL A 589 -14.58 -13.48 20.31
C VAL A 589 -14.98 -13.38 18.83
N ALA A 590 -14.08 -13.79 17.92
CA ALA A 590 -14.37 -13.85 16.49
C ALA A 590 -15.19 -15.09 16.06
N ALA A 591 -15.60 -15.93 16.98
CA ALA A 591 -16.31 -17.20 16.75
C ALA A 591 -15.56 -18.21 15.85
N ILE A 592 -14.24 -18.10 15.78
CA ILE A 592 -13.35 -19.02 15.03
C ILE A 592 -13.10 -20.31 15.81
N SER A 593 -12.97 -20.20 17.14
CA SER A 593 -12.82 -21.33 18.06
C SER A 593 -13.72 -21.17 19.28
N THR A 594 -13.99 -22.28 19.98
CA THR A 594 -14.77 -22.27 21.24
C THR A 594 -13.83 -22.59 22.39
N LEU A 595 -13.83 -21.73 23.42
CA LEU A 595 -13.09 -22.00 24.66
C LEU A 595 -13.86 -23.01 25.53
N GLU A 596 -13.13 -23.85 26.23
CA GLU A 596 -13.69 -24.75 27.24
C GLU A 596 -14.12 -23.97 28.50
N SER A 597 -14.88 -24.57 29.38
CA SER A 597 -15.52 -23.91 30.53
C SER A 597 -14.55 -23.18 31.45
N ASP A 598 -13.37 -23.74 31.69
CA ASP A 598 -12.37 -23.15 32.57
C ASP A 598 -11.66 -21.96 31.87
N SER A 599 -11.39 -22.10 30.57
CA SER A 599 -10.86 -21.03 29.73
C SER A 599 -11.84 -19.85 29.58
N LEU A 600 -13.14 -20.10 29.51
CA LEU A 600 -14.17 -19.04 29.50
C LEU A 600 -14.17 -18.23 30.79
N THR A 601 -13.93 -18.86 31.95
CA THR A 601 -13.82 -18.16 33.22
C THR A 601 -12.57 -17.27 33.26
N ASN A 602 -11.45 -17.75 32.74
CA ASN A 602 -10.21 -16.99 32.66
C ASN A 602 -10.26 -15.88 31.61
N ALA A 603 -11.13 -16.02 30.61
CA ALA A 603 -11.31 -15.09 29.51
C ALA A 603 -12.19 -13.87 29.87
N ASP A 604 -12.97 -13.91 30.95
CA ASP A 604 -13.69 -12.75 31.49
C ASP A 604 -12.73 -11.88 32.32
N VAL A 605 -11.86 -11.18 31.62
CA VAL A 605 -10.75 -10.44 32.25
C VAL A 605 -11.23 -9.19 32.97
N ASN A 606 -12.31 -8.57 32.50
CA ASN A 606 -12.89 -7.38 33.11
C ASN A 606 -13.92 -7.69 34.20
N GLY A 607 -14.33 -8.95 34.40
CA GLY A 607 -15.22 -9.41 35.46
C GLY A 607 -16.70 -9.04 35.27
N ASP A 608 -17.15 -8.80 34.02
CA ASP A 608 -18.54 -8.40 33.75
C ASP A 608 -19.47 -9.59 33.44
N ASN A 609 -18.99 -10.82 33.56
CA ASN A 609 -19.62 -12.10 33.26
C ASN A 609 -19.98 -12.27 31.78
N LYS A 610 -19.26 -11.66 30.87
CA LYS A 610 -19.34 -11.86 29.44
C LYS A 610 -17.93 -11.97 28.87
N VAL A 611 -17.75 -12.80 27.89
CA VAL A 611 -16.48 -12.87 27.12
C VAL A 611 -16.70 -12.21 25.77
N ASN A 612 -16.07 -11.06 25.57
CA ASN A 612 -16.26 -10.24 24.39
C ASN A 612 -15.04 -9.33 24.12
N ILE A 613 -15.15 -8.39 23.19
CA ILE A 613 -14.06 -7.50 22.81
C ILE A 613 -13.52 -6.63 23.97
N ALA A 614 -14.33 -6.38 25.02
CA ALA A 614 -13.87 -5.60 26.16
C ALA A 614 -12.83 -6.37 27.00
N ASP A 615 -12.96 -7.71 27.08
CA ASP A 615 -11.98 -8.59 27.74
C ASP A 615 -10.69 -8.67 26.94
N LEU A 616 -10.79 -8.64 25.63
CA LEU A 616 -9.62 -8.61 24.75
C LEU A 616 -8.77 -7.35 25.03
N PHE A 617 -9.42 -6.19 25.18
CA PHE A 617 -8.73 -4.95 25.53
C PHE A 617 -8.15 -5.00 26.96
N ALA A 618 -8.88 -5.56 27.90
CA ALA A 618 -8.41 -5.70 29.27
C ALA A 618 -7.17 -6.61 29.35
N LEU A 619 -7.20 -7.74 28.66
CA LEU A 619 -6.07 -8.68 28.59
C LEU A 619 -4.87 -8.06 27.87
N ALA A 620 -5.08 -7.34 26.80
CA ALA A 620 -4.01 -6.64 26.09
C ALA A 620 -3.33 -5.58 27.00
N GLN A 621 -4.08 -4.86 27.80
CA GLN A 621 -3.54 -3.91 28.79
C GLN A 621 -2.74 -4.61 29.90
N GLU A 622 -3.21 -5.76 30.38
CA GLU A 622 -2.52 -6.54 31.39
C GLU A 622 -1.19 -7.10 30.89
N ILE A 623 -1.16 -7.62 29.66
CA ILE A 623 0.06 -8.13 29.02
C ILE A 623 1.07 -7.00 28.75
N ALA A 624 0.61 -5.79 28.49
CA ALA A 624 1.45 -4.63 28.21
C ALA A 624 1.98 -3.91 29.47
N SER A 625 1.45 -4.23 30.68
CA SER A 625 1.85 -3.62 31.95
C SER A 625 3.03 -4.34 32.61
#